data_11f48443ac05201dd8313312d467b78d
#
_entry.id   11f48443ac05201dd8313312d467b78d
#
_cell.length_a   1.000
_cell.length_b   1.000
_cell.length_c   1.000
_cell.angle_alpha   90.00
_cell.angle_beta   90.00
_cell.angle_gamma   90.00
#
_symmetry.space_group_name_H-M   'P 1'
#
loop_
_entity.id
_entity.type
_entity.pdbx_description
1 polymer ?
#
loop_
_entity_poly.entity_id
_entity_poly.type
_entity_poly.pdbx_seq_one_letter_code
_entity_poly.pdbx_strand_id
1 'polypeptide(L)'
;LDRNGNVTNETMPTLEEFLKACRGKIYVDLDYSPRTASTAEVMAVVEKLGMMEQVWFYCNSVEKCKEVLAISPRAHAYTWATAYDPLKGLEGPYFVQYCYSPTSGSTSIGTAVRDGMLCSVCMLSVLNNKIPEYDVDGAQLDELISVFPDVKMIMTDAPEKLIKALSERGRR
;
A
#
# COMPACT_ATOMS: atom_id res chain seq x y z
N LEU A 1 -25.05 -3.86 5.89
CA LEU A 1 -26.05 -3.98 4.82
C LEU A 1 -25.55 -4.96 3.77
N ASP A 2 -26.43 -5.77 3.19
CA ASP A 2 -26.11 -6.56 2.02
C ASP A 2 -26.02 -5.68 0.73
N ARG A 3 -25.75 -6.29 -0.43
CA ARG A 3 -25.66 -5.58 -1.70
C ARG A 3 -26.98 -4.91 -2.15
N ASN A 4 -28.10 -5.29 -1.54
CA ASN A 4 -29.43 -4.76 -1.83
C ASN A 4 -29.85 -3.70 -0.81
N GLY A 5 -29.00 -3.39 0.17
CA GLY A 5 -29.27 -2.41 1.22
C GLY A 5 -30.06 -2.97 2.41
N ASN A 6 -30.27 -4.29 2.51
CA ASN A 6 -30.97 -4.87 3.65
C ASN A 6 -30.04 -4.98 4.86
N VAL A 7 -30.60 -4.81 6.04
CA VAL A 7 -29.88 -5.04 7.30
C VAL A 7 -29.56 -6.53 7.43
N THR A 8 -28.29 -6.83 7.73
CA THR A 8 -27.82 -8.19 8.01
C THR A 8 -27.50 -8.33 9.51
N ASN A 9 -27.38 -9.56 9.96
CA ASN A 9 -26.89 -9.87 11.32
C ASN A 9 -25.35 -9.91 11.40
N GLU A 10 -24.66 -9.59 10.31
CA GLU A 10 -23.21 -9.54 10.28
C GLU A 10 -22.70 -8.30 11.00
N THR A 11 -21.65 -8.47 11.78
CA THR A 11 -20.95 -7.40 12.48
C THR A 11 -19.61 -7.12 11.82
N MET A 12 -19.14 -5.88 11.95
CA MET A 12 -17.78 -5.54 11.53
C MET A 12 -16.78 -6.34 12.40
N PRO A 13 -15.82 -7.05 11.78
CA PRO A 13 -14.82 -7.77 12.55
C PRO A 13 -13.90 -6.80 13.29
N THR A 14 -13.38 -7.25 14.41
CA THR A 14 -12.26 -6.58 15.08
C THR A 14 -10.98 -6.70 14.24
N LEU A 15 -9.99 -5.84 14.50
CA LEU A 15 -8.68 -5.94 13.85
C LEU A 15 -8.06 -7.33 14.06
N GLU A 16 -8.17 -7.88 15.25
CA GLU A 16 -7.63 -9.21 15.57
C GLU A 16 -8.29 -10.32 14.74
N GLU A 17 -9.60 -10.30 14.60
CA GLU A 17 -10.35 -11.27 13.80
C GLU A 17 -10.00 -11.16 12.31
N PHE A 18 -9.92 -9.94 11.79
CA PHE A 18 -9.53 -9.69 10.41
C PHE A 18 -8.10 -10.19 10.13
N LEU A 19 -7.14 -9.83 10.97
CA LEU A 19 -5.76 -10.26 10.80
C LEU A 19 -5.62 -11.78 10.90
N LYS A 20 -6.34 -12.45 11.82
CA LYS A 20 -6.37 -13.92 11.88
C LYS A 20 -6.86 -14.55 10.57
N ALA A 21 -7.86 -13.96 9.94
CA ALA A 21 -8.37 -14.46 8.66
C ALA A 21 -7.36 -14.31 7.51
N CYS A 22 -6.51 -13.28 7.55
CA CYS A 22 -5.48 -12.98 6.53
C CYS A 22 -4.17 -13.75 6.78
N ARG A 23 -3.92 -14.20 8.00
CA ARG A 23 -2.64 -14.76 8.42
C ARG A 23 -2.19 -15.92 7.55
N GLY A 24 -0.97 -15.83 7.00
CA GLY A 24 -0.37 -16.83 6.12
C GLY A 24 -1.00 -16.94 4.73
N LYS A 25 -1.94 -16.05 4.36
CA LYS A 25 -2.64 -16.08 3.08
C LYS A 25 -2.34 -14.89 2.19
N ILE A 26 -2.38 -13.68 2.74
CA ILE A 26 -2.17 -12.43 2.00
C ILE A 26 -1.41 -11.45 2.87
N TYR A 27 -0.67 -10.53 2.24
CA TYR A 27 -0.19 -9.33 2.93
C TYR A 27 -1.35 -8.40 3.25
N VAL A 28 -1.22 -7.66 4.34
CA VAL A 28 -2.25 -6.73 4.80
C VAL A 28 -1.69 -5.33 4.81
N ASP A 29 -2.33 -4.43 4.11
CA ASP A 29 -2.07 -3.00 4.21
C ASP A 29 -3.06 -2.41 5.20
N LEU A 30 -2.55 -1.95 6.34
CA LEU A 30 -3.33 -1.22 7.32
C LEU A 30 -3.26 0.27 6.98
N ASP A 31 -4.33 0.79 6.40
CA ASP A 31 -4.53 2.23 6.27
C ASP A 31 -4.71 2.81 7.67
N TYR A 32 -3.57 2.99 8.33
CA TYR A 32 -3.49 3.48 9.68
C TYR A 32 -3.72 4.98 9.71
N SER A 33 -4.97 5.37 9.52
CA SER A 33 -5.38 6.73 9.79
C SER A 33 -5.66 6.88 11.29
N PRO A 34 -5.05 7.84 11.99
CA PRO A 34 -5.10 7.96 13.46
C PRO A 34 -6.47 8.41 13.99
N ARG A 35 -7.55 7.89 13.41
CA ARG A 35 -8.90 8.36 13.75
C ARG A 35 -9.43 7.74 15.02
N THR A 36 -8.96 6.57 15.45
CA THR A 36 -9.65 5.82 16.49
C THR A 36 -8.79 4.96 17.42
N ALA A 37 -7.57 4.58 17.04
CA ALA A 37 -6.71 3.73 17.87
C ALA A 37 -5.30 4.29 18.01
N SER A 38 -4.64 4.03 19.11
CA SER A 38 -3.24 4.38 19.27
C SER A 38 -2.35 3.46 18.41
N THR A 39 -1.23 3.98 17.92
CA THR A 39 -0.23 3.19 17.19
C THR A 39 0.18 1.96 18.01
N ALA A 40 0.43 2.15 19.30
CA ALA A 40 0.86 1.07 20.17
C ALA A 40 -0.19 -0.06 20.29
N GLU A 41 -1.48 0.29 20.37
CA GLU A 41 -2.56 -0.72 20.46
C GLU A 41 -2.66 -1.53 19.15
N VAL A 42 -2.60 -0.87 18.00
CA VAL A 42 -2.63 -1.55 16.70
C VAL A 42 -1.43 -2.47 16.55
N MET A 43 -0.23 -1.97 16.83
CA MET A 43 0.99 -2.75 16.75
C MET A 43 1.03 -3.92 17.71
N ALA A 44 0.50 -3.76 18.94
CA ALA A 44 0.40 -4.85 19.91
C ALA A 44 -0.46 -6.01 19.39
N VAL A 45 -1.55 -5.73 18.65
CA VAL A 45 -2.36 -6.77 18.02
C VAL A 45 -1.58 -7.50 16.93
N VAL A 46 -0.88 -6.75 16.06
CA VAL A 46 -0.07 -7.33 14.98
C VAL A 46 1.05 -8.21 15.54
N GLU A 47 1.74 -7.73 16.57
CA GLU A 47 2.83 -8.46 17.23
C GLU A 47 2.33 -9.71 17.94
N LYS A 48 1.24 -9.60 18.71
CA LYS A 48 0.55 -10.74 19.36
C LYS A 48 0.24 -11.87 18.37
N LEU A 49 -0.12 -11.53 17.15
CA LEU A 49 -0.42 -12.49 16.09
C LEU A 49 0.82 -12.98 15.33
N GLY A 50 1.99 -12.44 15.58
CA GLY A 50 3.22 -12.75 14.86
C GLY A 50 3.15 -12.35 13.38
N MET A 51 2.47 -11.25 13.06
CA MET A 51 2.21 -10.83 11.67
C MET A 51 3.02 -9.59 11.24
N MET A 52 4.03 -9.19 12.00
CA MET A 52 4.82 -7.98 11.72
C MET A 52 5.42 -7.98 10.29
N GLU A 53 5.88 -9.12 9.81
CA GLU A 53 6.42 -9.28 8.46
C GLU A 53 5.36 -9.37 7.35
N GLN A 54 4.08 -9.46 7.73
CA GLN A 54 2.95 -9.63 6.80
C GLN A 54 2.07 -8.40 6.73
N VAL A 55 2.29 -7.44 7.63
CA VAL A 55 1.48 -6.24 7.75
C VAL A 55 2.30 -5.01 7.39
N TRP A 56 1.72 -4.17 6.55
CA TRP A 56 2.25 -2.85 6.23
C TRP A 56 1.40 -1.77 6.89
N PHE A 57 2.07 -0.71 7.34
CA PHE A 57 1.44 0.40 8.03
C PHE A 57 1.48 1.63 7.13
N TYR A 58 0.35 1.95 6.50
CA TYR A 58 0.22 3.23 5.84
C TYR A 58 0.13 4.35 6.88
N CYS A 59 1.05 5.26 6.82
CA CYS A 59 1.14 6.42 7.70
C CYS A 59 0.86 7.69 6.89
N ASN A 60 0.05 8.58 7.44
CA ASN A 60 -0.30 9.83 6.76
C ASN A 60 0.79 10.91 6.83
N SER A 61 1.91 10.63 7.49
CA SER A 61 3.07 11.51 7.59
C SER A 61 4.37 10.76 7.91
N VAL A 62 5.50 11.41 7.68
CA VAL A 62 6.82 10.90 8.04
C VAL A 62 6.96 10.74 9.56
N GLU A 63 6.39 11.66 10.35
CA GLU A 63 6.39 11.60 11.81
C GLU A 63 5.67 10.34 12.30
N LYS A 64 4.56 9.99 11.66
CA LYS A 64 3.83 8.76 11.99
C LYS A 64 4.61 7.50 11.59
N CYS A 65 5.35 7.52 10.49
CA CYS A 65 6.29 6.44 10.17
C CYS A 65 7.35 6.27 11.26
N LYS A 66 7.93 7.38 11.72
CA LYS A 66 8.92 7.36 12.82
C LYS A 66 8.33 6.81 14.11
N GLU A 67 7.08 7.16 14.44
CA GLU A 67 6.38 6.62 15.61
C GLU A 67 6.24 5.09 15.53
N VAL A 68 5.79 4.57 14.37
CA VAL A 68 5.67 3.13 14.12
C VAL A 68 7.03 2.44 14.24
N LEU A 69 8.06 2.97 13.60
CA LEU A 69 9.41 2.41 13.62
C LEU A 69 10.09 2.50 15.00
N ALA A 70 9.75 3.51 15.80
CA ALA A 70 10.22 3.61 17.18
C ALA A 70 9.64 2.53 18.09
N ILE A 71 8.42 2.07 17.83
CA ILE A 71 7.80 0.95 18.56
C ILE A 71 8.41 -0.38 18.08
N SER A 72 8.54 -0.57 16.76
CA SER A 72 9.17 -1.76 16.20
C SER A 72 9.98 -1.42 14.96
N PRO A 73 11.31 -1.51 15.01
CA PRO A 73 12.17 -1.33 13.82
C PRO A 73 11.92 -2.36 12.71
N ARG A 74 11.18 -3.43 13.01
CA ARG A 74 10.79 -4.48 12.04
C ARG A 74 9.49 -4.15 11.30
N ALA A 75 8.79 -3.10 11.66
CA ALA A 75 7.54 -2.73 11.03
C ALA A 75 7.79 -2.19 9.61
N HIS A 76 6.91 -2.57 8.69
CA HIS A 76 6.89 -2.03 7.34
C HIS A 76 6.03 -0.76 7.32
N ALA A 77 6.64 0.38 7.64
CA ALA A 77 5.94 1.66 7.64
C ALA A 77 6.16 2.42 6.32
N TYR A 78 5.12 3.02 5.79
CA TYR A 78 5.23 3.85 4.59
C TYR A 78 4.26 5.03 4.60
N THR A 79 4.54 5.99 3.76
CA THR A 79 3.69 7.17 3.57
C THR A 79 3.66 7.61 2.11
N TRP A 80 2.72 8.45 1.78
CA TRP A 80 2.73 9.18 0.53
C TRP A 80 3.93 10.12 0.49
N ALA A 81 4.66 10.07 -0.60
CA ALA A 81 5.70 11.04 -0.85
C ALA A 81 5.47 11.74 -2.18
N THR A 82 5.38 13.05 -2.12
CA THR A 82 5.60 13.91 -3.29
C THR A 82 7.08 14.15 -3.50
N ALA A 83 7.89 13.90 -2.47
CA ALA A 83 9.34 14.00 -2.49
C ALA A 83 9.97 12.88 -1.65
N TYR A 84 11.06 12.32 -2.13
CA TYR A 84 11.79 11.24 -1.47
C TYR A 84 12.63 11.72 -0.27
N ASP A 85 13.17 12.93 -0.33
CA ASP A 85 14.13 13.41 0.65
C ASP A 85 13.71 13.34 2.13
N PRO A 86 12.43 13.60 2.49
CA PRO A 86 11.99 13.46 3.88
C PRO A 86 12.11 12.04 4.46
N LEU A 87 12.20 11.03 3.59
CA LEU A 87 12.27 9.62 3.97
C LEU A 87 13.71 9.13 4.06
N LYS A 88 14.68 9.89 3.57
CA LYS A 88 16.09 9.56 3.69
C LYS A 88 16.50 9.46 5.16
N GLY A 89 17.18 8.37 5.51
CA GLY A 89 17.68 8.15 6.86
C GLY A 89 16.64 7.59 7.83
N LEU A 90 15.43 7.25 7.39
CA LEU A 90 14.58 6.37 8.18
C LEU A 90 15.20 4.97 8.20
N GLU A 91 15.48 4.46 9.40
CA GLU A 91 15.94 3.09 9.57
C GLU A 91 14.73 2.14 9.60
N GLY A 92 14.81 1.05 8.87
CA GLY A 92 13.77 0.01 8.85
C GLY A 92 13.35 -0.40 7.43
N PRO A 93 12.60 -1.50 7.32
CA PRO A 93 12.04 -1.95 6.06
C PRO A 93 10.82 -1.11 5.71
N TYR A 94 11.02 -0.07 4.97
CA TYR A 94 9.96 0.81 4.53
C TYR A 94 9.93 0.93 3.00
N PHE A 95 8.79 1.34 2.49
CA PHE A 95 8.66 1.69 1.08
C PHE A 95 7.89 3.00 0.93
N VAL A 96 7.94 3.54 -0.27
CA VAL A 96 7.29 4.80 -0.61
C VAL A 96 6.18 4.53 -1.59
N GLN A 97 5.01 5.07 -1.32
CA GLN A 97 3.90 5.06 -2.26
C GLN A 97 3.86 6.37 -3.03
N TYR A 98 3.79 6.25 -4.35
CA TYR A 98 3.62 7.38 -5.26
C TYR A 98 2.29 7.30 -5.99
N CYS A 99 1.65 8.45 -6.19
CA CYS A 99 0.63 8.53 -7.22
C CYS A 99 1.29 8.47 -8.58
N TYR A 100 0.84 7.54 -9.42
CA TYR A 100 1.25 7.54 -10.80
C TYR A 100 0.69 8.78 -11.50
N SER A 101 1.58 9.54 -12.12
CA SER A 101 1.22 10.63 -13.02
C SER A 101 2.20 10.60 -14.19
N PRO A 102 1.72 10.52 -15.42
CA PRO A 102 2.57 10.53 -16.61
C PRO A 102 3.49 11.75 -16.68
N THR A 103 3.10 12.85 -16.04
CA THR A 103 3.78 14.13 -16.16
C THR A 103 4.67 14.54 -14.99
N SER A 104 4.55 13.92 -13.82
CA SER A 104 5.19 14.45 -12.61
C SER A 104 5.94 13.45 -11.74
N GLY A 105 5.82 12.15 -11.97
CA GLY A 105 6.25 11.14 -10.99
C GLY A 105 7.64 10.53 -11.19
N SER A 106 8.27 10.75 -12.34
CA SER A 106 9.42 9.92 -12.74
C SER A 106 10.69 10.13 -11.91
N THR A 107 10.99 11.36 -11.52
CA THR A 107 12.29 11.67 -10.91
C THR A 107 12.40 11.15 -9.47
N SER A 108 11.36 11.32 -8.66
CA SER A 108 11.36 10.89 -7.26
C SER A 108 11.34 9.38 -7.10
N ILE A 109 10.51 8.67 -7.91
CA ILE A 109 10.49 7.21 -7.92
C ILE A 109 11.85 6.65 -8.35
N GLY A 110 12.41 7.17 -9.43
CA GLY A 110 13.71 6.74 -9.93
C GLY A 110 14.85 6.98 -8.92
N THR A 111 14.78 8.03 -8.12
CA THR A 111 15.75 8.28 -7.04
C THR A 111 15.55 7.27 -5.90
N ALA A 112 14.35 7.06 -5.44
CA ALA A 112 14.04 6.11 -4.37
C ALA A 112 14.47 4.67 -4.75
N VAL A 113 14.18 4.24 -5.97
CA VAL A 113 14.60 2.92 -6.47
C VAL A 113 16.12 2.78 -6.52
N ARG A 114 16.84 3.80 -6.99
CA ARG A 114 18.31 3.78 -7.00
C ARG A 114 18.91 3.69 -5.60
N ASP A 115 18.27 4.29 -4.62
CA ASP A 115 18.69 4.21 -3.22
C ASP A 115 18.23 2.92 -2.53
N GLY A 116 17.64 1.97 -3.30
CA GLY A 116 17.24 0.67 -2.81
C GLY A 116 15.90 0.62 -2.09
N MET A 117 15.11 1.69 -2.14
CA MET A 117 13.78 1.70 -1.55
C MET A 117 12.80 0.87 -2.40
N LEU A 118 11.92 0.15 -1.72
CA LEU A 118 10.77 -0.45 -2.36
C LEU A 118 9.76 0.64 -2.71
N CYS A 119 9.27 0.63 -3.94
CA CYS A 119 8.30 1.60 -4.41
C CYS A 119 6.98 0.92 -4.74
N SER A 120 5.90 1.52 -4.29
CA SER A 120 4.55 1.21 -4.75
C SER A 120 3.98 2.37 -5.57
N VAL A 121 3.07 2.05 -6.44
CA VAL A 121 2.36 3.03 -7.25
C VAL A 121 0.88 2.90 -7.01
N CYS A 122 0.23 4.02 -6.69
CA CYS A 122 -1.21 4.10 -6.66
C CYS A 122 -1.72 4.52 -8.04
N MET A 123 -2.39 3.62 -8.71
CA MET A 123 -3.02 3.93 -10.00
C MET A 123 -4.40 4.59 -9.85
N LEU A 124 -4.96 4.61 -8.65
CA LEU A 124 -6.28 5.21 -8.38
C LEU A 124 -6.34 6.69 -8.72
N SER A 125 -5.26 7.44 -8.53
CA SER A 125 -5.24 8.88 -8.75
C SER A 125 -5.24 9.30 -10.20
N VAL A 126 -4.71 8.48 -11.09
CA VAL A 126 -4.75 8.71 -12.54
C VAL A 126 -6.17 8.52 -13.06
N LEU A 127 -6.92 7.68 -12.39
CA LEU A 127 -8.22 7.20 -12.79
C LEU A 127 -9.36 7.97 -12.12
N ASN A 128 -9.05 8.78 -11.12
CA ASN A 128 -10.02 9.44 -10.24
C ASN A 128 -10.94 10.45 -10.94
N ASN A 129 -10.79 10.64 -12.22
CA ASN A 129 -11.57 11.69 -12.84
C ASN A 129 -12.69 11.25 -13.77
N LYS A 130 -12.89 9.99 -14.11
CA LYS A 130 -14.03 9.76 -15.05
C LYS A 130 -14.40 8.30 -15.38
N ILE A 131 -13.84 7.28 -14.81
CA ILE A 131 -14.18 5.92 -15.26
C ILE A 131 -14.77 5.11 -14.10
N PRO A 132 -16.06 4.74 -14.17
CA PRO A 132 -16.70 3.91 -13.14
C PRO A 132 -16.14 2.48 -13.07
N GLU A 133 -15.39 2.06 -14.07
CA GLU A 133 -14.72 0.79 -14.14
C GLU A 133 -13.24 1.07 -14.31
N TYR A 134 -12.51 1.06 -13.21
CA TYR A 134 -11.05 1.16 -13.23
C TYR A 134 -10.48 -0.01 -14.00
N ASP A 135 -10.44 0.17 -15.29
CA ASP A 135 -9.63 -0.67 -16.13
C ASP A 135 -8.18 -0.22 -15.93
N VAL A 136 -7.36 -1.14 -15.49
CA VAL A 136 -5.93 -1.01 -15.72
C VAL A 136 -5.80 -1.07 -17.25
N ASP A 137 -5.91 0.10 -17.89
CA ASP A 137 -5.73 0.22 -19.33
C ASP A 137 -4.36 -0.37 -19.67
N GLY A 138 -4.35 -1.30 -20.61
CA GLY A 138 -3.13 -1.98 -21.01
C GLY A 138 -2.02 -1.01 -21.39
N ALA A 139 -2.34 0.11 -22.02
CA ALA A 139 -1.38 1.14 -22.39
C ALA A 139 -0.76 1.84 -21.17
N GLN A 140 -1.55 2.14 -20.15
CA GLN A 140 -1.06 2.76 -18.91
C GLN A 140 -0.18 1.79 -18.11
N LEU A 141 -0.52 0.50 -18.10
CA LEU A 141 0.30 -0.52 -17.46
C LEU A 141 1.62 -0.70 -18.22
N ASP A 142 1.61 -0.70 -19.53
CA ASP A 142 2.81 -0.80 -20.36
C ASP A 142 3.73 0.41 -20.16
N GLU A 143 3.17 1.61 -20.07
CA GLU A 143 3.92 2.82 -19.73
C GLU A 143 4.52 2.73 -18.32
N LEU A 144 3.72 2.34 -17.32
CA LEU A 144 4.19 2.17 -15.94
C LEU A 144 5.36 1.19 -15.86
N ILE A 145 5.23 0.01 -16.48
CA ILE A 145 6.27 -1.03 -16.47
C ILE A 145 7.52 -0.56 -17.22
N SER A 146 7.36 0.18 -18.29
CA SER A 146 8.46 0.73 -19.08
C SER A 146 9.25 1.78 -18.31
N VAL A 147 8.55 2.69 -17.65
CA VAL A 147 9.17 3.81 -16.91
C VAL A 147 9.69 3.38 -15.56
N PHE A 148 9.00 2.45 -14.89
CA PHE A 148 9.32 1.99 -13.54
C PHE A 148 9.37 0.46 -13.46
N PRO A 149 10.34 -0.19 -14.11
CA PRO A 149 10.43 -1.64 -14.15
C PRO A 149 10.60 -2.29 -12.77
N ASP A 150 11.09 -1.54 -11.79
CA ASP A 150 11.39 -1.99 -10.43
C ASP A 150 10.27 -1.72 -9.42
N VAL A 151 9.12 -1.19 -9.85
CA VAL A 151 7.94 -1.09 -8.99
C VAL A 151 7.52 -2.48 -8.51
N LYS A 152 7.38 -2.64 -7.19
CA LYS A 152 7.09 -3.93 -6.55
C LYS A 152 5.62 -4.09 -6.17
N MET A 153 4.88 -3.00 -6.09
CA MET A 153 3.47 -3.02 -5.72
C MET A 153 2.68 -1.99 -6.52
N ILE A 154 1.49 -2.39 -6.94
CA ILE A 154 0.54 -1.52 -7.63
C ILE A 154 -0.79 -1.59 -6.88
N MET A 155 -1.26 -0.44 -6.39
CA MET A 155 -2.59 -0.33 -5.79
C MET A 155 -3.63 -0.16 -6.90
N THR A 156 -4.68 -0.97 -6.86
CA THR A 156 -5.77 -0.96 -7.84
C THR A 156 -7.08 -1.40 -7.21
N ASP A 157 -8.21 -0.92 -7.73
CA ASP A 157 -9.55 -1.40 -7.39
C ASP A 157 -9.96 -2.66 -8.19
N ALA A 158 -9.14 -3.08 -9.16
CA ALA A 158 -9.41 -4.22 -10.03
C ALA A 158 -8.28 -5.26 -10.01
N PRO A 159 -8.02 -5.91 -8.86
CA PRO A 159 -6.84 -6.77 -8.68
C PRO A 159 -6.81 -7.96 -9.64
N GLU A 160 -7.95 -8.58 -9.92
CA GLU A 160 -8.00 -9.72 -10.86
C GLU A 160 -7.62 -9.29 -12.30
N LYS A 161 -8.09 -8.12 -12.74
CA LYS A 161 -7.73 -7.57 -14.04
C LYS A 161 -6.23 -7.26 -14.10
N LEU A 162 -5.69 -6.66 -13.05
CA LEU A 162 -4.26 -6.35 -12.96
C LEU A 162 -3.41 -7.63 -12.97
N ILE A 163 -3.77 -8.64 -12.19
CA ILE A 163 -3.06 -9.92 -12.16
C ILE A 163 -3.04 -10.57 -13.55
N LYS A 164 -4.18 -10.58 -14.23
CA LYS A 164 -4.27 -11.09 -15.60
C LYS A 164 -3.36 -10.31 -16.54
N ALA A 165 -3.45 -8.99 -16.54
CA ALA A 165 -2.66 -8.11 -17.41
C ALA A 165 -1.15 -8.24 -17.15
N LEU A 166 -0.71 -8.38 -15.90
CA LEU A 166 0.68 -8.63 -15.54
C LEU A 166 1.15 -10.01 -16.02
N SER A 167 0.30 -11.04 -15.85
CA SER A 167 0.62 -12.41 -16.29
C SER A 167 0.80 -12.49 -17.82
N GLU A 168 -0.03 -11.80 -18.59
CA GLU A 168 0.08 -11.69 -20.06
C GLU A 168 1.40 -11.04 -20.51
N ARG A 169 2.03 -10.26 -19.62
CA ARG A 169 3.34 -9.60 -19.84
C ARG A 169 4.53 -10.35 -19.22
N GLY A 170 4.28 -11.59 -18.74
CA GLY A 170 5.32 -12.39 -18.09
C GLY A 170 5.78 -11.84 -16.76
N ARG A 171 4.97 -10.99 -16.13
CA ARG A 171 5.24 -10.41 -14.82
C ARG A 171 4.32 -11.04 -13.75
N ARG A 172 4.94 -11.45 -12.65
CA ARG A 172 4.27 -11.96 -11.45
C ARG A 172 5.00 -11.48 -10.20
#